data_3a4aafeec027e6b1d3e84274a1cef95c
#
_entry.id   3a4aafeec027e6b1d3e84274a1cef95c
#
_cell.length_a   1.000
_cell.length_b   1.000
_cell.length_c   1.000
_cell.angle_alpha   90.00
_cell.angle_beta   90.00
_cell.angle_gamma   90.00
#
_symmetry.space_group_name_H-M   'P 1'
#
loop_
_entity.id
_entity.type
_entity.pdbx_description
1 polymer ?
#
loop_
_entity_poly.entity_id
_entity_poly.type
_entity_poly.pdbx_seq_one_letter_code
_entity_poly.pdbx_strand_id
1 'polypeptide(L)'
;MIFYKKNSKVSGGAKITNFGYYTRKTASISLHRSKRTAMKRFLYTLFILTSICSASVEAQENASDTHLSVGGYGEVAMSRNFYSDNVYRYSNPTKYKDDPGHGRFDIPHTVLFIGYDFGNGWSMQSEIEFEHTGTGSSVEKEFTEAGEWEQEIEKGGEVALEQFWLQKEFKPWLNMRIGHCVVPVGAHNNTHEPLKFFTVYRPEGESTILPSTWHDTGVGFWGDAGCWSYELQVIAGLDAFMFNRDNFIKYGAASPYEFKVANNYGFAARIDNRSFKNLRLSVSGYYGNSMHNSYPNDLKDTRYKDVKGSTWIGSFDFSYKGKNLIVRGNADWGHVSDAVTISTIKRNMSSNNAPYRKTPVGQSAVAYGAEAGYDILGHKERILDKLYLFGRYEYYDPYMPASDQQDYTFTDVHRVAAGINWLPIPQIAVKAEFSERFRQERYNNEPSVSIGIAYMGFFK
;
A
#
# COMPACT_ATOMS: atom_id res chain seq x y z
N MET A 1 -17.59 47.94 10.07
CA MET A 1 -17.71 49.39 10.27
C MET A 1 -16.45 49.94 10.85
N ILE A 2 -15.90 50.82 10.20
CA ILE A 2 -14.89 51.88 10.34
C ILE A 2 -13.51 51.57 9.72
N PHE A 3 -13.32 52.30 8.66
CA PHE A 3 -12.08 52.63 7.92
C PHE A 3 -11.05 53.35 8.77
N TYR A 4 -9.76 53.22 8.44
CA TYR A 4 -8.89 54.36 8.30
C TYR A 4 -7.76 54.14 7.27
N LYS A 5 -7.72 55.07 6.32
CA LYS A 5 -6.74 55.29 5.26
C LYS A 5 -5.77 56.37 5.73
N LYS A 6 -4.47 56.27 5.48
CA LYS A 6 -3.68 57.49 5.25
C LYS A 6 -2.44 57.24 4.38
N ASN A 7 -2.43 58.02 3.32
CA ASN A 7 -1.31 58.25 2.39
C ASN A 7 -0.24 59.16 2.99
N SER A 8 1.01 59.02 2.55
CA SER A 8 1.80 60.21 2.18
C SER A 8 2.91 59.86 1.19
N LYS A 9 2.99 60.74 0.19
CA LYS A 9 3.96 60.85 -0.91
C LYS A 9 5.26 61.55 -0.39
N VAL A 10 6.33 61.44 -1.22
CA VAL A 10 7.21 62.45 -1.81
C VAL A 10 8.55 61.78 -2.09
N SER A 11 9.05 61.60 -3.28
CA SER A 11 9.52 62.36 -4.43
C SER A 11 11.07 62.51 -4.45
N GLY A 12 11.63 62.32 -5.63
CA GLY A 12 12.91 62.80 -6.16
C GLY A 12 13.95 61.68 -6.31
N GLY A 13 14.62 61.51 -7.41
CA GLY A 13 14.85 62.20 -8.62
C GLY A 13 16.10 61.64 -9.33
N ALA A 14 16.00 61.47 -10.59
CA ALA A 14 16.91 61.09 -11.65
C ALA A 14 18.44 61.07 -11.44
N LYS A 15 19.12 60.07 -12.07
CA LYS A 15 20.03 60.31 -13.21
C LYS A 15 20.43 59.04 -13.95
N ILE A 16 20.38 59.17 -15.26
CA ILE A 16 20.76 58.22 -16.31
C ILE A 16 22.29 58.25 -16.48
N THR A 17 22.92 57.11 -16.70
CA THR A 17 24.05 56.97 -17.62
C THR A 17 24.09 55.55 -18.20
N ASN A 18 24.05 55.55 -19.54
CA ASN A 18 24.30 54.42 -20.43
C ASN A 18 25.74 53.90 -20.33
N PHE A 19 25.95 52.63 -20.52
CA PHE A 19 26.83 52.02 -21.54
C PHE A 19 27.02 50.52 -21.27
N GLY A 20 26.89 49.69 -22.30
CA GLY A 20 27.51 48.38 -22.33
C GLY A 20 26.65 47.24 -22.88
N TYR A 21 26.24 47.30 -24.16
CA TYR A 21 25.89 46.13 -24.94
C TYR A 21 27.13 45.29 -25.21
N TYR A 22 27.12 43.96 -24.94
CA TYR A 22 27.42 42.91 -25.89
C TYR A 22 27.52 41.51 -25.24
N THR A 23 26.85 40.56 -25.88
CA THR A 23 27.11 39.10 -25.90
C THR A 23 26.78 38.25 -24.68
N ARG A 24 25.56 37.73 -24.66
CA ARG A 24 25.22 36.35 -24.27
C ARG A 24 23.83 35.96 -24.75
N LYS A 25 23.69 35.72 -26.05
CA LYS A 25 22.42 35.25 -26.64
C LYS A 25 22.61 34.14 -27.66
N THR A 26 23.32 33.06 -27.31
CA THR A 26 23.38 31.89 -28.20
C THR A 26 23.29 30.53 -27.52
N ALA A 27 23.38 30.43 -26.19
CA ALA A 27 23.33 29.15 -25.52
C ALA A 27 21.93 28.73 -25.05
N SER A 28 20.97 29.64 -24.92
CA SER A 28 19.62 29.28 -24.38
C SER A 28 18.62 28.83 -25.46
N ILE A 29 18.91 29.07 -26.73
CA ILE A 29 17.97 28.73 -27.83
C ILE A 29 18.07 27.25 -28.24
N SER A 30 19.22 26.61 -28.08
CA SER A 30 19.41 25.20 -28.46
C SER A 30 18.75 24.22 -27.47
N LEU A 31 18.77 24.52 -26.17
CA LEU A 31 18.14 23.64 -25.16
C LEU A 31 16.60 23.70 -25.22
N HIS A 32 16.04 24.87 -25.53
CA HIS A 32 14.58 25.01 -25.65
C HIS A 32 14.03 24.35 -26.92
N ARG A 33 14.84 24.27 -27.98
CA ARG A 33 14.47 23.62 -29.24
C ARG A 33 14.51 22.08 -29.10
N SER A 34 15.45 21.52 -28.33
CA SER A 34 15.56 20.08 -28.07
C SER A 34 14.37 19.57 -27.22
N LYS A 35 14.00 20.28 -26.15
CA LYS A 35 12.85 19.90 -25.31
C LYS A 35 11.51 20.00 -26.06
N ARG A 36 11.32 21.01 -26.92
CA ARG A 36 10.13 21.12 -27.77
C ARG A 36 10.04 20.01 -28.82
N THR A 37 11.16 19.52 -29.33
CA THR A 37 11.17 18.43 -30.30
C THR A 37 10.90 17.07 -29.66
N ALA A 38 11.41 16.84 -28.45
CA ALA A 38 11.09 15.64 -27.67
C ALA A 38 9.62 15.62 -27.24
N MET A 39 9.09 16.73 -26.76
CA MET A 39 7.68 16.85 -26.38
C MET A 39 6.73 16.74 -27.59
N LYS A 40 7.10 17.26 -28.75
CA LYS A 40 6.34 17.06 -29.98
C LYS A 40 6.38 15.61 -30.45
N ARG A 41 7.50 14.91 -30.35
CA ARG A 41 7.59 13.48 -30.68
C ARG A 41 6.73 12.64 -29.72
N PHE A 42 6.76 12.93 -28.42
CA PHE A 42 5.89 12.29 -27.44
C PHE A 42 4.41 12.54 -27.73
N LEU A 43 4.02 13.77 -28.03
CA LEU A 43 2.65 14.13 -28.42
C LEU A 43 2.23 13.51 -29.76
N TYR A 44 3.14 13.38 -30.73
CA TYR A 44 2.85 12.68 -31.99
C TYR A 44 2.69 11.18 -31.78
N THR A 45 3.48 10.56 -30.90
CA THR A 45 3.32 9.13 -30.56
C THR A 45 2.02 8.89 -29.80
N LEU A 46 1.65 9.79 -28.89
CA LEU A 46 0.37 9.76 -28.19
C LEU A 46 -0.81 10.00 -29.15
N PHE A 47 -0.66 10.92 -30.12
CA PHE A 47 -1.68 11.21 -31.14
C PHE A 47 -1.86 10.08 -32.15
N ILE A 48 -0.80 9.33 -32.48
CA ILE A 48 -0.88 8.12 -33.31
C ILE A 48 -1.59 7.00 -32.55
N LEU A 49 -1.34 6.87 -31.25
CA LEU A 49 -2.10 5.92 -30.39
C LEU A 49 -3.58 6.29 -30.27
N THR A 50 -3.93 7.58 -30.23
CA THR A 50 -5.34 8.03 -30.21
C THR A 50 -6.00 7.99 -31.59
N SER A 51 -5.25 8.12 -32.70
CA SER A 51 -5.80 8.04 -34.05
C SER A 51 -6.12 6.62 -34.52
N ILE A 52 -5.60 5.58 -33.84
CA ILE A 52 -5.98 4.18 -34.08
C ILE A 52 -7.34 3.85 -33.41
N CYS A 53 -7.81 4.69 -32.49
CA CYS A 53 -9.11 4.54 -31.82
C CYS A 53 -10.29 5.28 -32.47
N SER A 54 -10.11 5.97 -33.58
CA SER A 54 -11.21 6.61 -34.31
C SER A 54 -11.80 5.73 -35.43
N ALA A 55 -11.90 4.42 -35.19
CA ALA A 55 -12.88 3.60 -35.90
C ALA A 55 -14.23 3.88 -35.23
N SER A 56 -15.16 4.43 -35.98
CA SER A 56 -16.55 4.69 -35.64
C SER A 56 -17.13 3.50 -34.83
N VAL A 57 -17.36 3.72 -33.54
CA VAL A 57 -18.19 2.84 -32.73
C VAL A 57 -19.63 3.15 -33.11
N GLU A 58 -20.13 2.53 -34.18
CA GLU A 58 -21.52 2.23 -34.23
C GLU A 58 -21.76 1.18 -33.18
N ALA A 59 -22.38 1.58 -32.07
CA ALA A 59 -22.86 0.66 -31.05
C ALA A 59 -23.93 -0.25 -31.71
N GLN A 60 -23.47 -1.35 -32.27
CA GLN A 60 -24.32 -2.44 -32.62
C GLN A 60 -24.64 -3.15 -31.31
N GLU A 61 -25.82 -2.88 -30.77
CA GLU A 61 -26.41 -3.68 -29.67
C GLU A 61 -26.56 -5.14 -30.12
N ASN A 62 -25.48 -5.88 -30.07
CA ASN A 62 -25.55 -7.31 -29.98
C ASN A 62 -25.72 -7.64 -28.50
N ALA A 63 -26.97 -7.82 -28.08
CA ALA A 63 -27.38 -8.30 -26.76
C ALA A 63 -26.94 -9.76 -26.54
N SER A 64 -25.64 -10.01 -26.47
CA SER A 64 -25.11 -11.31 -26.08
C SER A 64 -23.77 -11.11 -25.38
N ASP A 65 -23.74 -11.51 -24.12
CA ASP A 65 -22.58 -11.65 -23.23
C ASP A 65 -22.15 -10.42 -22.43
N THR A 66 -23.08 -9.58 -21.99
CA THR A 66 -22.80 -8.64 -20.89
C THR A 66 -23.10 -9.32 -19.56
N HIS A 67 -22.11 -9.40 -18.69
CA HIS A 67 -22.28 -10.05 -17.39
C HIS A 67 -22.01 -9.09 -16.24
N LEU A 68 -23.02 -8.89 -15.41
CA LEU A 68 -22.84 -8.26 -14.09
C LEU A 68 -22.32 -9.33 -13.14
N SER A 69 -21.24 -9.04 -12.44
CA SER A 69 -20.75 -9.82 -11.31
C SER A 69 -20.81 -9.00 -10.02
N VAL A 70 -21.37 -9.61 -8.98
CA VAL A 70 -21.44 -9.01 -7.64
C VAL A 70 -20.90 -10.04 -6.65
N GLY A 71 -20.00 -9.62 -5.81
CA GLY A 71 -19.39 -10.48 -4.81
C GLY A 71 -18.75 -9.66 -3.72
N GLY A 72 -17.90 -10.29 -2.94
CA GLY A 72 -17.16 -9.63 -1.88
C GLY A 72 -16.55 -10.60 -0.91
N TYR A 73 -15.98 -10.04 0.13
CA TYR A 73 -15.48 -10.78 1.27
C TYR A 73 -15.71 -9.97 2.56
N GLY A 74 -15.55 -10.63 3.68
CA GLY A 74 -15.60 -9.96 4.97
C GLY A 74 -15.21 -10.90 6.09
N GLU A 75 -14.87 -10.31 7.22
CA GLU A 75 -14.46 -11.05 8.39
C GLU A 75 -14.90 -10.38 9.68
N VAL A 76 -15.19 -11.19 10.69
CA VAL A 76 -15.41 -10.76 12.07
C VAL A 76 -14.36 -11.44 12.92
N ALA A 77 -13.63 -10.69 13.70
CA ALA A 77 -12.55 -11.18 14.51
C ALA A 77 -12.65 -10.72 15.96
N MET A 78 -12.14 -11.55 16.85
CA MET A 78 -11.92 -11.25 18.25
C MET A 78 -10.48 -11.59 18.60
N SER A 79 -9.81 -10.73 19.35
CA SER A 79 -8.51 -11.03 19.92
C SER A 79 -8.47 -10.79 21.43
N ARG A 80 -7.72 -11.63 22.16
CA ARG A 80 -7.30 -11.41 23.53
C ARG A 80 -5.79 -11.38 23.58
N ASN A 81 -5.26 -10.23 23.94
CA ASN A 81 -3.84 -9.94 24.03
C ASN A 81 -3.41 -10.00 25.50
N PHE A 82 -2.32 -10.73 25.81
CA PHE A 82 -1.83 -10.93 27.18
C PHE A 82 -0.60 -10.08 27.46
N TYR A 83 -0.63 -8.85 26.98
CA TYR A 83 0.42 -7.82 27.17
C TYR A 83 -0.24 -6.44 27.29
N SER A 84 0.53 -5.46 27.78
CA SER A 84 0.08 -4.08 27.92
C SER A 84 -0.20 -3.41 26.55
N ASP A 85 -1.30 -2.69 26.41
CA ASP A 85 -1.58 -1.80 25.27
C ASP A 85 -0.95 -0.40 25.41
N ASN A 86 -0.25 -0.14 26.52
CA ASN A 86 0.33 1.17 26.77
C ASN A 86 1.39 1.52 25.73
N VAL A 87 1.31 2.73 25.17
CA VAL A 87 2.23 3.23 24.13
C VAL A 87 3.69 3.33 24.61
N TYR A 88 3.92 3.43 25.92
CA TYR A 88 5.24 3.52 26.53
C TYR A 88 5.83 2.15 26.92
N ARG A 89 5.19 1.03 26.60
CA ARG A 89 5.65 -0.32 26.97
C ARG A 89 7.05 -0.65 26.43
N TYR A 90 7.45 -0.05 25.31
CA TYR A 90 8.80 -0.21 24.76
C TYR A 90 9.84 0.72 25.41
N SER A 91 9.42 1.86 25.93
CA SER A 91 10.31 2.77 26.65
C SER A 91 10.54 2.34 28.12
N ASN A 92 9.56 1.67 28.72
CA ASN A 92 9.59 1.25 30.12
C ASN A 92 9.06 -0.18 30.28
N PRO A 93 9.72 -1.20 29.69
CA PRO A 93 9.19 -2.57 29.61
C PRO A 93 8.97 -3.20 31.00
N THR A 94 9.85 -2.94 31.97
CA THR A 94 9.70 -3.47 33.33
C THR A 94 8.46 -2.92 34.03
N LYS A 95 8.11 -1.65 33.81
CA LYS A 95 6.93 -1.02 34.42
C LYS A 95 5.63 -1.63 33.91
N TYR A 96 5.57 -1.99 32.63
CA TYR A 96 4.36 -2.44 31.96
C TYR A 96 4.30 -3.96 31.75
N LYS A 97 5.20 -4.72 32.39
CA LYS A 97 5.29 -6.17 32.25
C LYS A 97 4.04 -6.88 32.79
N ASP A 98 3.54 -6.41 33.92
CA ASP A 98 2.45 -7.03 34.65
C ASP A 98 1.11 -6.29 34.46
N ASP A 99 1.05 -5.38 33.47
CA ASP A 99 -0.19 -4.69 33.12
C ASP A 99 -1.27 -5.69 32.66
N PRO A 100 -2.54 -5.40 32.94
CA PRO A 100 -3.64 -6.23 32.44
C PRO A 100 -3.59 -6.34 30.91
N GLY A 101 -3.82 -7.55 30.41
CA GLY A 101 -4.02 -7.76 29.00
C GLY A 101 -5.31 -7.09 28.51
N HIS A 102 -5.42 -6.91 27.21
CA HIS A 102 -6.55 -6.24 26.56
C HIS A 102 -7.18 -7.12 25.48
N GLY A 103 -8.38 -6.81 25.06
CA GLY A 103 -9.07 -7.54 24.00
C GLY A 103 -9.90 -6.61 23.13
N ARG A 104 -10.19 -7.06 21.92
CA ARG A 104 -11.04 -6.32 20.98
C ARG A 104 -11.93 -7.26 20.18
N PHE A 105 -13.08 -6.74 19.77
CA PHE A 105 -13.85 -7.25 18.65
C PHE A 105 -13.66 -6.29 17.49
N ASP A 106 -13.58 -6.86 16.29
CA ASP A 106 -13.30 -6.10 15.09
C ASP A 106 -14.02 -6.70 13.88
N ILE A 107 -14.39 -5.87 12.93
CA ILE A 107 -14.73 -6.26 11.56
C ILE A 107 -13.66 -5.61 10.68
N PRO A 108 -12.48 -6.22 10.53
CA PRO A 108 -11.37 -5.57 9.85
C PRO A 108 -11.75 -5.09 8.46
N HIS A 109 -12.48 -5.94 7.72
CA HIS A 109 -12.87 -5.66 6.34
C HIS A 109 -14.26 -6.19 6.04
N THR A 110 -15.06 -5.39 5.33
CA THR A 110 -16.24 -5.83 4.59
C THR A 110 -16.18 -5.19 3.22
N VAL A 111 -16.06 -6.00 2.18
CA VAL A 111 -15.78 -5.55 0.82
C VAL A 111 -16.89 -5.98 -0.13
N LEU A 112 -17.28 -5.05 -1.00
CA LEU A 112 -18.22 -5.26 -2.09
C LEU A 112 -17.51 -5.13 -3.44
N PHE A 113 -17.52 -6.20 -4.23
CA PHE A 113 -17.11 -6.20 -5.63
C PHE A 113 -18.29 -5.97 -6.56
N ILE A 114 -18.15 -5.07 -7.52
CA ILE A 114 -19.07 -4.87 -8.63
C ILE A 114 -18.25 -4.91 -9.91
N GLY A 115 -18.45 -5.92 -10.71
CA GLY A 115 -17.81 -6.08 -12.01
C GLY A 115 -18.84 -6.06 -13.14
N TYR A 116 -18.45 -5.53 -14.29
CA TYR A 116 -19.27 -5.56 -15.49
C TYR A 116 -18.43 -5.84 -16.73
N ASP A 117 -18.81 -6.87 -17.47
CA ASP A 117 -18.25 -7.17 -18.78
C ASP A 117 -19.12 -6.54 -19.87
N PHE A 118 -18.54 -5.57 -20.61
CA PHE A 118 -19.21 -4.88 -21.71
C PHE A 118 -19.15 -5.67 -23.03
N GLY A 119 -18.49 -6.82 -23.03
CA GLY A 119 -18.18 -7.56 -24.25
C GLY A 119 -16.99 -6.97 -25.03
N ASN A 120 -16.60 -7.68 -26.09
CA ASN A 120 -15.45 -7.29 -26.93
C ASN A 120 -14.14 -7.07 -26.15
N GLY A 121 -13.95 -7.74 -25.00
CA GLY A 121 -12.80 -7.63 -24.14
C GLY A 121 -12.73 -6.34 -23.32
N TRP A 122 -13.80 -5.57 -23.21
CA TRP A 122 -13.92 -4.46 -22.29
C TRP A 122 -14.61 -4.88 -21.00
N SER A 123 -14.04 -4.51 -19.87
CA SER A 123 -14.62 -4.74 -18.56
C SER A 123 -14.30 -3.61 -17.58
N MET A 124 -15.07 -3.54 -16.52
CA MET A 124 -14.79 -2.68 -15.35
C MET A 124 -14.91 -3.50 -14.06
N GLN A 125 -14.23 -3.04 -13.03
CA GLN A 125 -14.45 -3.49 -11.66
C GLN A 125 -14.36 -2.33 -10.70
N SER A 126 -15.19 -2.38 -9.68
CA SER A 126 -15.11 -1.52 -8.49
C SER A 126 -15.04 -2.41 -7.26
N GLU A 127 -14.21 -2.04 -6.31
CA GLU A 127 -14.07 -2.66 -5.01
C GLU A 127 -14.22 -1.58 -3.94
N ILE A 128 -15.26 -1.73 -3.13
CA ILE A 128 -15.61 -0.78 -2.07
C ILE A 128 -15.39 -1.48 -0.74
N GLU A 129 -14.47 -0.97 0.05
CA GLU A 129 -14.12 -1.48 1.36
C GLU A 129 -14.75 -0.65 2.47
N PHE A 130 -15.24 -1.33 3.48
CA PHE A 130 -15.66 -0.78 4.76
C PHE A 130 -14.72 -1.35 5.82
N GLU A 131 -13.82 -0.51 6.33
CA GLU A 131 -12.89 -0.91 7.41
C GLU A 131 -13.52 -0.62 8.78
N HIS A 132 -13.18 -1.47 9.76
CA HIS A 132 -13.57 -1.35 11.17
C HIS A 132 -15.05 -1.05 11.38
N THR A 133 -15.89 -1.57 10.47
CA THR A 133 -17.35 -1.68 10.53
C THR A 133 -18.20 -0.54 10.05
N GLY A 134 -17.78 0.68 10.11
CA GLY A 134 -18.67 1.80 9.84
C GLY A 134 -20.00 1.80 10.64
N THR A 135 -20.14 0.99 11.69
CA THR A 135 -21.44 0.71 12.32
C THR A 135 -21.71 1.49 13.60
N GLY A 136 -20.81 2.32 14.06
CA GLY A 136 -20.98 3.04 15.30
C GLY A 136 -20.32 4.40 15.32
N SER A 137 -20.57 5.14 16.38
CA SER A 137 -19.76 6.32 16.72
C SER A 137 -18.54 5.82 17.47
N SER A 138 -17.36 6.07 16.97
CA SER A 138 -16.12 5.91 17.71
C SER A 138 -15.66 7.26 18.24
N VAL A 139 -15.05 7.23 19.40
CA VAL A 139 -14.28 8.36 19.89
C VAL A 139 -12.85 8.08 19.50
N GLU A 140 -12.36 8.72 18.46
CA GLU A 140 -10.96 8.65 18.10
C GLU A 140 -10.15 9.45 19.11
N LYS A 141 -9.19 8.80 19.72
CA LYS A 141 -8.19 9.45 20.55
C LYS A 141 -6.93 9.57 19.74
N GLU A 142 -6.79 10.68 19.07
CA GLU A 142 -5.54 10.97 18.39
C GLU A 142 -4.46 11.36 19.40
N PHE A 143 -3.49 10.49 19.58
CA PHE A 143 -2.35 10.68 20.47
C PHE A 143 -1.15 11.32 19.77
N THR A 144 -1.25 11.68 18.51
CA THR A 144 -0.10 11.88 17.64
C THR A 144 0.25 13.33 17.37
N GLU A 145 -0.60 14.26 17.71
CA GLU A 145 -0.32 15.68 17.51
C GLU A 145 0.07 16.36 18.82
N ALA A 146 1.36 16.64 18.96
CA ALA A 146 1.98 17.63 19.89
C ALA A 146 1.58 17.55 21.36
N GLY A 147 1.14 16.40 21.87
CA GLY A 147 0.79 16.22 23.29
C GLY A 147 -0.60 16.77 23.66
N GLU A 148 -1.40 17.14 22.73
CA GLU A 148 -2.79 17.47 22.91
C GLU A 148 -3.66 16.25 22.62
N TRP A 149 -4.56 15.91 23.56
CA TRP A 149 -5.58 14.93 23.38
C TRP A 149 -6.72 15.59 22.60
N GLU A 150 -6.82 15.34 21.33
CA GLU A 150 -8.05 15.62 20.60
C GLU A 150 -8.98 14.43 20.70
N GLN A 151 -10.21 14.71 21.07
CA GLN A 151 -11.27 13.73 21.14
C GLN A 151 -12.29 14.08 20.07
N GLU A 152 -12.16 13.45 18.91
CA GLU A 152 -13.18 13.55 17.88
C GLU A 152 -14.15 12.37 17.97
N ILE A 153 -15.45 12.67 17.78
CA ILE A 153 -16.47 11.64 17.65
C ILE A 153 -16.65 11.39 16.16
N GLU A 154 -15.95 10.39 15.63
CA GLU A 154 -16.19 9.93 14.29
C GLU A 154 -17.31 8.89 14.22
N LYS A 155 -18.09 8.96 13.16
CA LYS A 155 -19.09 7.95 12.89
C LYS A 155 -18.41 6.78 12.19
N GLY A 156 -17.96 5.89 13.00
CA GLY A 156 -17.50 4.54 12.79
C GLY A 156 -16.98 4.10 11.44
N GLY A 157 -15.68 3.90 11.35
CA GLY A 157 -14.99 3.21 10.28
C GLY A 157 -14.72 4.04 9.02
N GLU A 158 -13.86 3.52 8.20
CA GLU A 158 -13.47 4.11 6.92
C GLU A 158 -14.25 3.45 5.77
N VAL A 159 -14.61 4.23 4.75
CA VAL A 159 -15.13 3.71 3.49
C VAL A 159 -14.14 4.12 2.40
N ALA A 160 -13.46 3.15 1.82
CA ALA A 160 -12.45 3.37 0.80
C ALA A 160 -12.88 2.76 -0.54
N LEU A 161 -12.54 3.44 -1.64
CA LEU A 161 -12.57 2.86 -2.96
C LEU A 161 -11.21 2.19 -3.19
N GLU A 162 -11.07 0.89 -2.91
CA GLU A 162 -9.81 0.18 -3.08
C GLU A 162 -9.46 -0.01 -4.54
N GLN A 163 -10.44 -0.29 -5.38
CA GLN A 163 -10.23 -0.41 -6.81
C GLN A 163 -11.38 0.23 -7.60
N PHE A 164 -11.02 0.91 -8.68
CA PHE A 164 -11.90 1.27 -9.77
C PHE A 164 -11.10 1.35 -11.06
N TRP A 165 -11.37 0.44 -11.97
CA TRP A 165 -10.62 0.39 -13.21
C TRP A 165 -11.47 0.00 -14.42
N LEU A 166 -11.00 0.43 -15.57
CA LEU A 166 -11.44 -0.04 -16.89
C LEU A 166 -10.32 -0.85 -17.52
N GLN A 167 -10.68 -1.98 -18.12
CA GLN A 167 -9.73 -2.90 -18.73
C GLN A 167 -10.12 -3.17 -20.19
N LYS A 168 -9.08 -3.31 -21.02
CA LYS A 168 -9.21 -3.82 -22.38
C LYS A 168 -8.32 -5.03 -22.57
N GLU A 169 -8.90 -6.15 -22.91
CA GLU A 169 -8.22 -7.36 -23.34
C GLU A 169 -8.01 -7.34 -24.84
N PHE A 170 -6.76 -7.41 -25.28
CA PHE A 170 -6.41 -7.46 -26.70
C PHE A 170 -6.04 -8.88 -27.13
N LYS A 171 -5.21 -9.54 -26.31
CA LYS A 171 -4.67 -10.90 -26.52
C LYS A 171 -4.33 -11.52 -25.17
N PRO A 172 -4.26 -12.84 -25.06
CA PRO A 172 -3.88 -13.48 -23.80
C PRO A 172 -2.58 -12.94 -23.20
N TRP A 173 -1.63 -12.55 -24.04
CA TRP A 173 -0.34 -12.06 -23.61
C TRP A 173 -0.23 -10.53 -23.54
N LEU A 174 -1.25 -9.77 -23.92
CA LEU A 174 -1.25 -8.29 -23.87
C LEU A 174 -2.64 -7.76 -23.55
N ASN A 175 -2.77 -7.14 -22.39
CA ASN A 175 -3.98 -6.48 -21.93
C ASN A 175 -3.58 -5.16 -21.27
N MET A 176 -4.52 -4.23 -21.14
CA MET A 176 -4.31 -2.93 -20.54
C MET A 176 -5.38 -2.64 -19.51
N ARG A 177 -5.00 -2.06 -18.40
CA ARG A 177 -5.90 -1.60 -17.33
C ARG A 177 -5.58 -0.15 -16.99
N ILE A 178 -6.60 0.68 -16.79
CA ILE A 178 -6.47 2.09 -16.43
C ILE A 178 -7.41 2.37 -15.27
N GLY A 179 -6.91 3.02 -14.24
CA GLY A 179 -7.69 3.41 -13.07
C GLY A 179 -6.92 3.26 -11.77
N HIS A 180 -7.66 3.07 -10.69
CA HIS A 180 -7.14 2.79 -9.36
C HIS A 180 -7.09 1.28 -9.18
N CYS A 181 -5.90 0.72 -9.05
CA CYS A 181 -5.67 -0.73 -9.11
C CYS A 181 -4.75 -1.18 -7.99
N VAL A 182 -4.86 -2.45 -7.59
CA VAL A 182 -3.85 -3.07 -6.72
C VAL A 182 -2.49 -3.02 -7.40
N VAL A 183 -1.48 -2.56 -6.67
CA VAL A 183 -0.08 -2.52 -7.12
C VAL A 183 0.51 -3.92 -7.02
N PRO A 184 1.08 -4.50 -8.08
CA PRO A 184 1.43 -5.93 -8.14
C PRO A 184 2.73 -6.25 -7.37
N VAL A 185 2.90 -5.71 -6.16
CA VAL A 185 4.10 -5.90 -5.32
C VAL A 185 3.71 -6.59 -4.03
N GLY A 186 4.50 -7.59 -3.61
CA GLY A 186 4.24 -8.37 -2.41
C GLY A 186 3.36 -9.60 -2.64
N ALA A 187 3.37 -10.50 -1.68
CA ALA A 187 2.58 -11.74 -1.67
C ALA A 187 1.15 -11.48 -1.17
N HIS A 188 1.06 -10.86 0.01
CA HIS A 188 -0.21 -10.64 0.71
C HIS A 188 -1.00 -9.48 0.11
N ASN A 189 -0.32 -8.49 -0.46
CA ASN A 189 -1.00 -7.44 -1.21
C ASN A 189 -1.81 -7.97 -2.41
N ASN A 190 -1.27 -8.95 -3.11
CA ASN A 190 -1.96 -9.58 -4.25
C ASN A 190 -2.93 -10.71 -3.85
N THR A 191 -2.96 -11.10 -2.58
CA THR A 191 -3.83 -12.15 -2.03
C THR A 191 -4.27 -11.78 -0.62
N HIS A 192 -4.89 -10.60 -0.50
CA HIS A 192 -5.22 -9.98 0.79
C HIS A 192 -6.55 -10.44 1.38
N GLU A 193 -7.35 -11.17 0.61
CA GLU A 193 -8.65 -11.61 1.06
C GLU A 193 -8.54 -12.68 2.17
N PRO A 194 -9.46 -12.71 3.15
CA PRO A 194 -9.29 -13.47 4.38
C PRO A 194 -9.22 -14.99 4.22
N LEU A 195 -9.71 -15.55 3.10
CA LEU A 195 -9.59 -16.98 2.82
C LEU A 195 -8.27 -17.37 2.15
N LYS A 196 -7.39 -16.40 1.85
CA LYS A 196 -6.10 -16.64 1.19
C LYS A 196 -4.93 -16.85 2.15
N PHE A 197 -5.11 -16.63 3.43
CA PHE A 197 -4.13 -16.87 4.49
C PHE A 197 -4.76 -17.63 5.67
N PHE A 198 -3.95 -18.28 6.52
CA PHE A 198 -4.46 -19.10 7.62
C PHE A 198 -4.70 -18.31 8.91
N THR A 199 -3.91 -17.30 9.21
CA THR A 199 -4.06 -16.45 10.40
C THR A 199 -5.43 -15.77 10.46
N VAL A 200 -5.90 -15.42 11.65
CA VAL A 200 -7.18 -14.68 11.81
C VAL A 200 -7.08 -13.32 11.17
N TYR A 201 -6.02 -12.57 11.46
CA TYR A 201 -5.69 -11.30 10.80
C TYR A 201 -4.68 -11.51 9.68
N ARG A 202 -4.56 -10.53 8.77
CA ARG A 202 -3.52 -10.53 7.74
C ARG A 202 -2.14 -10.77 8.34
N PRO A 203 -1.25 -11.51 7.66
CA PRO A 203 0.14 -11.65 8.06
C PRO A 203 0.82 -10.30 8.27
N GLU A 204 1.59 -10.18 9.37
CA GLU A 204 2.06 -8.89 9.84
C GLU A 204 3.28 -8.35 9.09
N GLY A 205 4.22 -9.23 8.72
CA GLY A 205 5.52 -8.80 8.23
C GLY A 205 5.43 -7.89 7.01
N GLU A 206 4.88 -8.40 5.90
CA GLU A 206 4.69 -7.61 4.68
C GLU A 206 3.79 -6.40 4.92
N SER A 207 2.66 -6.59 5.61
CA SER A 207 1.69 -5.52 5.88
C SER A 207 2.20 -4.45 6.87
N THR A 208 3.32 -4.68 7.54
CA THR A 208 3.99 -3.68 8.36
C THR A 208 4.88 -2.77 7.52
N ILE A 209 5.60 -3.29 6.54
CA ILE A 209 6.59 -2.52 5.79
C ILE A 209 6.07 -1.97 4.46
N LEU A 210 5.09 -2.64 3.84
CA LEU A 210 4.46 -2.22 2.58
C LEU A 210 3.04 -1.69 2.83
N PRO A 211 2.50 -0.83 1.94
CA PRO A 211 1.07 -0.51 1.97
C PRO A 211 0.21 -1.77 1.89
N SER A 212 -0.88 -1.82 2.64
CA SER A 212 -1.72 -3.00 2.74
C SER A 212 -3.19 -2.56 2.98
N THR A 213 -4.04 -2.71 2.00
CA THR A 213 -3.81 -3.15 0.61
C THR A 213 -3.12 -2.02 -0.17
N TRP A 214 -2.08 -2.30 -0.94
CA TRP A 214 -1.44 -1.29 -1.77
C TRP A 214 -2.19 -1.15 -3.09
N HIS A 215 -2.89 -0.06 -3.26
CA HIS A 215 -3.53 0.34 -4.49
C HIS A 215 -3.10 1.76 -4.89
N ASP A 216 -3.06 2.06 -6.17
CA ASP A 216 -2.70 3.38 -6.68
C ASP A 216 -3.31 3.61 -8.07
N THR A 217 -3.35 4.88 -8.48
CA THR A 217 -3.94 5.28 -9.76
C THR A 217 -2.89 5.34 -10.86
N GLY A 218 -3.19 4.69 -11.97
CA GLY A 218 -2.25 4.64 -13.07
C GLY A 218 -2.71 3.80 -14.26
N VAL A 219 -1.73 3.30 -15.00
CA VAL A 219 -1.91 2.44 -16.17
C VAL A 219 -1.09 1.17 -15.99
N GLY A 220 -1.72 0.03 -16.22
CA GLY A 220 -1.09 -1.28 -16.14
C GLY A 220 -1.19 -2.04 -17.47
N PHE A 221 -0.18 -2.85 -17.74
CA PHE A 221 -0.18 -3.85 -18.81
C PHE A 221 0.09 -5.22 -18.18
N TRP A 222 -0.68 -6.18 -18.58
CA TRP A 222 -0.57 -7.55 -18.06
C TRP A 222 -0.82 -8.61 -19.14
N GLY A 223 -0.42 -9.82 -18.89
CA GLY A 223 -0.69 -10.92 -19.77
C GLY A 223 -0.08 -12.25 -19.35
N ASP A 224 -0.53 -13.30 -20.02
CA ASP A 224 -0.10 -14.68 -19.83
C ASP A 224 0.61 -15.20 -21.08
N ALA A 225 1.78 -15.81 -20.86
CA ALA A 225 2.60 -16.43 -21.90
C ALA A 225 3.04 -17.84 -21.47
N GLY A 226 2.21 -18.84 -21.73
CA GLY A 226 2.41 -20.21 -21.28
C GLY A 226 2.37 -20.37 -19.77
N CYS A 227 3.50 -20.76 -19.16
CA CYS A 227 3.61 -20.87 -17.69
C CYS A 227 4.00 -19.56 -16.99
N TRP A 228 4.18 -18.49 -17.73
CA TRP A 228 4.54 -17.17 -17.22
C TRP A 228 3.35 -16.22 -17.27
N SER A 229 3.17 -15.43 -16.20
CA SER A 229 2.30 -14.27 -16.20
C SER A 229 3.13 -13.04 -15.82
N TYR A 230 2.74 -11.88 -16.32
CA TYR A 230 3.39 -10.62 -15.96
C TYR A 230 2.38 -9.51 -15.75
N GLU A 231 2.75 -8.54 -14.92
CA GLU A 231 2.05 -7.28 -14.76
C GLU A 231 3.07 -6.14 -14.59
N LEU A 232 2.88 -5.06 -15.33
CA LEU A 232 3.69 -3.85 -15.31
C LEU A 232 2.79 -2.66 -15.08
N GLN A 233 3.10 -1.79 -14.13
CA GLN A 233 2.30 -0.59 -13.85
C GLN A 233 3.16 0.66 -13.81
N VAL A 234 2.58 1.76 -14.29
CA VAL A 234 3.05 3.14 -14.07
C VAL A 234 1.96 3.83 -13.26
N ILE A 235 2.30 4.24 -12.06
CA ILE A 235 1.36 4.74 -11.04
C ILE A 235 1.78 6.10 -10.52
N ALA A 236 0.90 6.78 -9.78
CA ALA A 236 1.20 8.07 -9.15
C ALA A 236 2.39 8.00 -8.20
N GLY A 237 2.54 6.90 -7.44
CA GLY A 237 3.69 6.63 -6.60
C GLY A 237 3.53 7.10 -5.14
N LEU A 238 4.57 6.87 -4.35
CA LEU A 238 4.55 7.08 -2.90
C LEU A 238 4.94 8.50 -2.51
N ASP A 239 4.47 8.95 -1.34
CA ASP A 239 4.86 10.19 -0.66
C ASP A 239 5.80 9.88 0.51
N ALA A 240 7.04 10.37 0.44
CA ALA A 240 8.08 10.11 1.45
C ALA A 240 7.78 10.76 2.81
N PHE A 241 6.97 11.81 2.88
CA PHE A 241 6.59 12.40 4.15
C PHE A 241 5.67 11.52 4.99
N MET A 242 4.97 10.59 4.36
CA MET A 242 4.14 9.59 5.03
C MET A 242 4.94 8.38 5.57
N PHE A 243 6.23 8.26 5.22
CA PHE A 243 7.10 7.19 5.72
C PHE A 243 7.40 7.38 7.20
N ASN A 244 7.53 6.31 7.96
CA ASN A 244 7.78 6.41 9.39
C ASN A 244 8.56 5.19 9.94
N ARG A 245 9.00 5.28 11.19
CA ARG A 245 9.79 4.26 11.87
C ARG A 245 9.02 2.94 12.06
N ASP A 246 7.77 3.02 12.39
CA ASP A 246 7.00 1.85 12.84
C ASP A 246 6.46 1.04 11.67
N ASN A 247 6.34 1.68 10.49
CA ASN A 247 5.69 1.10 9.32
C ASN A 247 6.43 1.33 7.99
N PHE A 248 7.68 1.77 8.04
CA PHE A 248 8.51 2.05 6.86
C PHE A 248 7.77 2.90 5.81
N ILE A 249 7.41 2.33 4.65
CA ILE A 249 6.73 3.04 3.55
C ILE A 249 5.21 2.86 3.53
N LYS A 250 4.64 2.09 4.46
CA LYS A 250 3.23 1.66 4.43
C LYS A 250 2.25 2.79 4.14
N TYR A 251 2.38 3.90 4.83
CA TYR A 251 1.47 5.03 4.65
C TYR A 251 1.81 5.93 3.45
N GLY A 252 2.91 5.68 2.75
CA GLY A 252 3.29 6.45 1.56
C GLY A 252 2.33 6.34 0.39
N ALA A 253 1.46 5.34 0.38
CA ALA A 253 0.38 5.22 -0.59
C ALA A 253 -0.78 6.19 -0.33
N ALA A 254 -0.93 6.69 0.89
CA ALA A 254 -1.94 7.69 1.24
C ALA A 254 -1.60 9.07 0.62
N SER A 255 -2.58 9.95 0.57
CA SER A 255 -2.42 11.34 0.14
C SER A 255 -3.12 12.25 1.15
N PRO A 256 -2.49 13.36 1.55
CA PRO A 256 -3.15 14.37 2.39
C PRO A 256 -4.18 15.21 1.63
N TYR A 257 -4.45 14.87 0.37
CA TYR A 257 -5.41 15.55 -0.51
C TYR A 257 -6.51 14.60 -0.96
N GLU A 258 -7.56 15.16 -1.52
CA GLU A 258 -8.63 14.45 -2.21
C GLU A 258 -8.17 13.78 -3.53
N PHE A 259 -6.91 13.94 -3.90
CA PHE A 259 -6.29 13.38 -5.10
C PHE A 259 -4.85 12.95 -4.83
N LYS A 260 -4.33 12.06 -5.65
CA LYS A 260 -2.90 11.66 -5.59
C LYS A 260 -2.03 12.68 -6.28
N VAL A 261 -0.98 13.11 -5.60
CA VAL A 261 0.09 13.91 -6.22
C VAL A 261 0.92 13.00 -7.11
N ALA A 262 1.07 13.35 -8.37
CA ALA A 262 1.80 12.58 -9.38
C ALA A 262 2.88 13.44 -10.07
N ASN A 263 3.70 14.10 -9.28
CA ASN A 263 4.83 14.89 -9.79
C ASN A 263 5.97 13.99 -10.30
N ASN A 264 6.05 12.78 -9.80
CA ASN A 264 6.96 11.74 -10.25
C ASN A 264 6.24 10.38 -10.19
N TYR A 265 6.38 9.60 -11.26
CA TYR A 265 5.69 8.31 -11.37
C TYR A 265 6.46 7.21 -10.67
N GLY A 266 5.70 6.27 -10.07
CA GLY A 266 6.19 5.00 -9.60
C GLY A 266 6.07 3.92 -10.70
N PHE A 267 6.99 2.96 -10.69
CA PHE A 267 7.00 1.82 -11.58
C PHE A 267 6.92 0.55 -10.75
N ALA A 268 5.92 -0.27 -11.02
CA ALA A 268 5.76 -1.57 -10.37
C ALA A 268 5.75 -2.69 -11.41
N ALA A 269 6.32 -3.83 -11.04
CA ALA A 269 6.40 -5.00 -11.91
C ALA A 269 6.24 -6.28 -11.10
N ARG A 270 5.59 -7.28 -11.69
CA ARG A 270 5.47 -8.64 -11.17
C ARG A 270 5.62 -9.66 -12.29
N ILE A 271 6.28 -10.76 -12.00
CA ILE A 271 6.39 -11.93 -12.87
C ILE A 271 6.09 -13.17 -12.03
N ASP A 272 5.15 -13.97 -12.50
CA ASP A 272 4.80 -15.28 -11.92
C ASP A 272 5.25 -16.41 -12.84
N ASN A 273 5.77 -17.49 -12.26
CA ASN A 273 6.07 -18.73 -12.94
C ASN A 273 5.28 -19.91 -12.36
N ARG A 274 4.62 -20.67 -13.22
CA ARG A 274 3.82 -21.86 -12.89
C ARG A 274 4.30 -23.11 -13.62
N SER A 275 5.60 -23.19 -13.97
CA SER A 275 6.19 -24.36 -14.65
C SER A 275 6.17 -25.62 -13.79
N PHE A 276 6.19 -25.47 -12.48
CA PHE A 276 6.19 -26.60 -11.57
C PHE A 276 4.78 -26.95 -11.13
N LYS A 277 4.47 -28.25 -11.10
CA LYS A 277 3.15 -28.72 -10.68
C LYS A 277 2.79 -28.23 -9.28
N ASN A 278 1.65 -27.60 -9.14
CA ASN A 278 1.11 -27.08 -7.88
C ASN A 278 1.96 -25.98 -7.20
N LEU A 279 2.97 -25.46 -7.85
CA LEU A 279 3.86 -24.43 -7.31
C LEU A 279 3.86 -23.19 -8.22
N ARG A 280 3.55 -22.04 -7.63
CA ARG A 280 3.78 -20.72 -8.21
C ARG A 280 4.98 -20.09 -7.52
N LEU A 281 5.88 -19.56 -8.30
CA LEU A 281 6.99 -18.71 -7.87
C LEU A 281 6.79 -17.32 -8.45
N SER A 282 7.05 -16.29 -7.66
CA SER A 282 6.80 -14.91 -8.07
C SER A 282 7.93 -13.99 -7.62
N VAL A 283 8.25 -13.03 -8.48
CA VAL A 283 9.14 -11.91 -8.16
C VAL A 283 8.41 -10.62 -8.51
N SER A 284 8.46 -9.65 -7.62
CA SER A 284 7.88 -8.34 -7.86
C SER A 284 8.75 -7.22 -7.30
N GLY A 285 8.52 -6.00 -7.75
CA GLY A 285 9.28 -4.86 -7.28
C GLY A 285 8.65 -3.53 -7.65
N TYR A 286 9.12 -2.49 -6.96
CA TYR A 286 8.71 -1.10 -7.16
C TYR A 286 9.93 -0.18 -7.16
N TYR A 287 9.83 0.89 -7.95
CA TYR A 287 10.76 2.00 -7.94
C TYR A 287 10.04 3.34 -8.15
N GLY A 288 10.39 4.37 -7.34
CA GLY A 288 9.90 5.74 -7.52
C GLY A 288 10.68 6.73 -6.67
N ASN A 289 10.64 8.02 -7.03
CA ASN A 289 11.26 9.11 -6.27
C ASN A 289 10.21 9.78 -5.39
N SER A 290 10.06 9.32 -4.17
CA SER A 290 8.93 9.62 -3.30
C SER A 290 8.88 11.04 -2.75
N MET A 291 10.02 11.78 -2.70
CA MET A 291 10.04 13.18 -2.27
C MET A 291 9.37 14.15 -3.24
N HIS A 292 9.31 13.78 -4.53
CA HIS A 292 8.66 14.62 -5.53
C HIS A 292 7.13 14.58 -5.47
N ASN A 293 6.57 13.61 -4.77
CA ASN A 293 5.13 13.45 -4.57
C ASN A 293 4.66 14.01 -3.22
N SER A 294 5.59 14.55 -2.42
CA SER A 294 5.28 15.22 -1.17
C SER A 294 4.57 16.56 -1.40
N TYR A 295 4.03 17.13 -0.32
CA TYR A 295 3.24 18.35 -0.37
C TYR A 295 3.98 19.48 -1.10
N PRO A 296 3.37 20.17 -2.12
CA PRO A 296 4.07 21.14 -2.94
C PRO A 296 4.73 22.29 -2.19
N ASN A 297 4.19 22.69 -1.03
CA ASN A 297 4.77 23.76 -0.22
C ASN A 297 6.08 23.35 0.45
N ASP A 298 6.26 22.08 0.74
CA ASP A 298 7.43 21.54 1.41
C ASP A 298 8.63 21.45 0.47
N LEU A 299 8.38 21.39 -0.84
CA LEU A 299 9.39 21.35 -1.90
C LEU A 299 9.91 22.74 -2.30
N LYS A 300 9.34 23.83 -1.76
CA LYS A 300 9.79 25.20 -2.05
C LYS A 300 11.12 25.56 -1.41
N ASP A 301 11.54 24.81 -0.40
CA ASP A 301 12.85 25.06 0.22
C ASP A 301 13.95 24.59 -0.73
N THR A 302 14.72 25.54 -1.23
CA THR A 302 15.82 25.29 -2.18
C THR A 302 16.91 24.39 -1.63
N ARG A 303 17.01 24.22 -0.31
CA ARG A 303 17.96 23.31 0.36
C ARG A 303 17.65 21.85 0.07
N TYR A 304 16.40 21.51 -0.21
CA TYR A 304 15.93 20.13 -0.36
C TYR A 304 15.55 19.75 -1.80
N LYS A 305 15.75 20.68 -2.74
CA LYS A 305 15.37 20.47 -4.16
C LYS A 305 16.02 19.25 -4.83
N ASP A 306 17.16 18.81 -4.32
CA ASP A 306 17.93 17.68 -4.86
C ASP A 306 17.67 16.38 -4.10
N VAL A 307 16.87 16.40 -3.03
CA VAL A 307 16.48 15.21 -2.25
C VAL A 307 15.42 14.44 -3.03
N LYS A 308 15.73 13.21 -3.41
CA LYS A 308 14.85 12.38 -4.25
C LYS A 308 13.97 11.44 -3.44
N GLY A 309 14.49 10.89 -2.35
CA GLY A 309 13.84 9.82 -1.61
C GLY A 309 13.55 8.63 -2.53
N SER A 310 14.55 8.21 -3.31
CA SER A 310 14.39 7.08 -4.22
C SER A 310 14.07 5.83 -3.41
N THR A 311 12.91 5.26 -3.67
CA THR A 311 12.35 4.11 -2.95
C THR A 311 12.41 2.89 -3.86
N TRP A 312 13.03 1.82 -3.36
CA TRP A 312 13.16 0.53 -4.02
C TRP A 312 12.50 -0.54 -3.17
N ILE A 313 11.68 -1.37 -3.78
CA ILE A 313 11.12 -2.57 -3.16
C ILE A 313 11.45 -3.76 -4.05
N GLY A 314 11.92 -4.83 -3.43
CA GLY A 314 12.05 -6.15 -4.04
C GLY A 314 11.28 -7.16 -3.20
N SER A 315 10.48 -7.99 -3.85
CA SER A 315 9.70 -9.04 -3.20
C SER A 315 9.81 -10.35 -3.96
N PHE A 316 9.94 -11.42 -3.22
CA PHE A 316 9.83 -12.80 -3.71
C PHE A 316 8.73 -13.50 -2.93
N ASP A 317 7.88 -14.26 -3.63
CA ASP A 317 6.89 -15.09 -2.99
C ASP A 317 6.71 -16.44 -3.70
N PHE A 318 6.21 -17.41 -2.94
CA PHE A 318 5.83 -18.70 -3.48
C PHE A 318 4.54 -19.22 -2.86
N SER A 319 3.83 -20.04 -3.61
CA SER A 319 2.63 -20.73 -3.14
C SER A 319 2.58 -22.14 -3.72
N TYR A 320 2.63 -23.13 -2.83
CA TYR A 320 2.44 -24.54 -3.17
C TYR A 320 1.06 -24.99 -2.67
N LYS A 321 0.29 -25.64 -3.54
CA LYS A 321 -1.04 -26.18 -3.24
C LYS A 321 -1.13 -27.64 -3.67
N GLY A 322 -0.79 -28.55 -2.77
CA GLY A 322 -0.96 -30.00 -2.93
C GLY A 322 -2.37 -30.48 -2.61
N LYS A 323 -2.59 -31.79 -2.57
CA LYS A 323 -3.89 -32.38 -2.27
C LYS A 323 -4.42 -31.94 -0.90
N ASN A 324 -3.59 -32.06 0.15
CA ASN A 324 -3.98 -31.77 1.53
C ASN A 324 -3.05 -30.74 2.18
N LEU A 325 -2.00 -30.30 1.49
CA LEU A 325 -0.97 -29.42 2.02
C LEU A 325 -0.95 -28.11 1.22
N ILE A 326 -1.00 -27.00 1.93
CA ILE A 326 -0.75 -25.66 1.38
C ILE A 326 0.48 -25.11 2.10
N VAL A 327 1.46 -24.62 1.32
CA VAL A 327 2.63 -23.90 1.87
C VAL A 327 2.78 -22.60 1.10
N ARG A 328 2.96 -21.50 1.81
CA ARG A 328 3.17 -20.17 1.25
C ARG A 328 4.31 -19.47 1.97
N GLY A 329 5.01 -18.60 1.28
CA GLY A 329 6.03 -17.78 1.91
C GLY A 329 6.35 -16.56 1.07
N ASN A 330 6.93 -15.56 1.73
CA ASN A 330 7.35 -14.30 1.14
C ASN A 330 8.68 -13.82 1.74
N ALA A 331 9.36 -12.99 0.99
CA ALA A 331 10.52 -12.23 1.44
C ALA A 331 10.53 -10.88 0.75
N ASP A 332 10.50 -9.81 1.53
CA ASP A 332 10.35 -8.44 1.08
C ASP A 332 11.52 -7.62 1.62
N TRP A 333 12.08 -6.79 0.77
CA TRP A 333 13.12 -5.85 1.12
C TRP A 333 12.80 -4.48 0.54
N GLY A 334 13.01 -3.46 1.36
CA GLY A 334 12.81 -2.07 0.98
C GLY A 334 14.03 -1.21 1.27
N HIS A 335 14.27 -0.20 0.42
CA HIS A 335 15.32 0.79 0.60
C HIS A 335 14.83 2.18 0.21
N VAL A 336 15.17 3.17 1.01
CA VAL A 336 14.85 4.60 0.79
C VAL A 336 16.15 5.40 0.82
N SER A 337 16.51 6.04 -0.29
CA SER A 337 17.61 6.99 -0.29
C SER A 337 17.23 8.25 0.51
N ASP A 338 18.25 8.96 0.99
CA ASP A 338 18.06 10.22 1.72
C ASP A 338 17.24 10.12 3.03
N ALA A 339 17.12 8.90 3.62
CA ALA A 339 16.31 8.62 4.80
C ALA A 339 16.61 9.55 5.98
N VAL A 340 17.89 9.87 6.22
CA VAL A 340 18.35 10.82 7.26
C VAL A 340 17.82 12.22 6.98
N THR A 341 17.95 12.69 5.73
CA THR A 341 17.49 14.02 5.32
C THR A 341 15.98 14.13 5.42
N ILE A 342 15.24 13.12 4.92
CA ILE A 342 13.78 13.05 5.03
C ILE A 342 13.34 13.11 6.49
N SER A 343 13.96 12.31 7.36
CA SER A 343 13.68 12.29 8.79
C SER A 343 13.94 13.64 9.46
N THR A 344 15.00 14.34 9.04
CA THR A 344 15.35 15.67 9.55
C THR A 344 14.36 16.74 9.11
N ILE A 345 13.95 16.73 7.83
CA ILE A 345 12.92 17.63 7.30
C ILE A 345 11.63 17.46 8.11
N LYS A 346 11.13 16.25 8.22
CA LYS A 346 9.89 15.91 8.95
C LYS A 346 9.92 16.39 10.40
N ARG A 347 11.01 16.13 11.11
CA ARG A 347 11.18 16.56 12.51
C ARG A 347 11.10 18.08 12.68
N ASN A 348 11.59 18.84 11.70
CA ASN A 348 11.66 20.29 11.74
C ASN A 348 10.39 21.01 11.24
N MET A 349 9.42 20.26 10.72
CA MET A 349 8.17 20.84 10.27
C MET A 349 7.27 21.26 11.44
N SER A 350 6.48 22.30 11.23
CA SER A 350 5.46 22.73 12.18
C SER A 350 4.40 21.64 12.36
N SER A 351 3.96 21.38 13.60
CA SER A 351 2.90 20.41 13.89
C SER A 351 1.58 20.71 13.16
N ASN A 352 1.27 21.99 12.99
CA ASN A 352 0.03 22.43 12.34
C ASN A 352 0.00 22.20 10.82
N ASN A 353 1.14 21.86 10.22
CA ASN A 353 1.28 21.66 8.77
C ASN A 353 1.66 20.22 8.40
N ALA A 354 1.73 19.31 9.37
CA ALA A 354 2.19 17.94 9.16
C ALA A 354 1.07 16.95 9.41
N PRO A 355 0.39 16.47 8.37
CA PRO A 355 -0.62 15.40 8.50
C PRO A 355 0.02 14.02 8.73
N TYR A 356 1.28 13.95 9.09
CA TYR A 356 2.06 12.73 9.18
C TYR A 356 2.91 12.67 10.45
N ARG A 357 3.25 11.44 10.84
CA ARG A 357 4.08 11.17 12.01
C ARG A 357 5.49 11.76 11.85
N LYS A 358 5.98 12.43 12.85
CA LYS A 358 7.35 13.02 12.89
C LYS A 358 8.46 12.02 13.24
N THR A 359 8.14 10.74 13.37
CA THR A 359 9.15 9.70 13.59
C THR A 359 10.07 9.56 12.37
N PRO A 360 11.34 9.21 12.57
CA PRO A 360 12.25 9.01 11.44
C PRO A 360 11.82 7.84 10.58
N VAL A 361 12.34 7.76 9.36
CA VAL A 361 12.26 6.57 8.51
C VAL A 361 13.62 5.88 8.48
N GLY A 362 13.62 4.54 8.50
CA GLY A 362 14.83 3.75 8.31
C GLY A 362 15.35 3.84 6.86
N GLN A 363 16.63 3.62 6.67
CA GLN A 363 17.20 3.52 5.33
C GLN A 363 16.70 2.27 4.60
N SER A 364 16.46 1.20 5.33
CA SER A 364 15.95 -0.06 4.78
C SER A 364 14.93 -0.68 5.73
N ALA A 365 14.19 -1.64 5.20
CA ALA A 365 13.30 -2.51 5.95
C ALA A 365 13.30 -3.91 5.33
N VAL A 366 12.97 -4.91 6.14
CA VAL A 366 12.90 -6.30 5.71
C VAL A 366 11.70 -6.98 6.35
N ALA A 367 11.05 -7.88 5.59
CA ALA A 367 10.08 -8.82 6.13
C ALA A 367 10.19 -10.14 5.39
N TYR A 368 10.08 -11.25 6.11
CA TYR A 368 9.95 -12.56 5.48
C TYR A 368 9.16 -13.48 6.38
N GLY A 369 8.49 -14.45 5.77
CA GLY A 369 7.71 -15.42 6.50
C GLY A 369 7.27 -16.60 5.65
N ALA A 370 6.81 -17.61 6.34
CA ALA A 370 6.19 -18.77 5.71
C ALA A 370 5.08 -19.34 6.57
N GLU A 371 4.07 -19.90 5.91
CA GLU A 371 3.00 -20.65 6.56
C GLU A 371 2.80 -22.01 5.88
N ALA A 372 2.39 -22.98 6.67
CA ALA A 372 1.98 -24.29 6.19
C ALA A 372 0.69 -24.71 6.86
N GLY A 373 -0.25 -25.23 6.09
CA GLY A 373 -1.51 -25.78 6.58
C GLY A 373 -1.79 -27.15 5.98
N TYR A 374 -2.12 -28.11 6.84
CA TYR A 374 -2.44 -29.49 6.46
C TYR A 374 -3.90 -29.81 6.75
N ASP A 375 -4.64 -30.20 5.69
CA ASP A 375 -6.05 -30.60 5.79
C ASP A 375 -6.16 -32.03 6.34
N ILE A 376 -6.53 -32.15 7.60
CA ILE A 376 -6.66 -33.44 8.28
C ILE A 376 -7.90 -34.25 7.86
N LEU A 377 -8.89 -33.60 7.25
CA LEU A 377 -10.09 -34.25 6.73
C LEU A 377 -9.94 -34.69 5.27
N GLY A 378 -8.96 -34.18 4.56
CA GLY A 378 -8.77 -34.40 3.12
C GLY A 378 -8.49 -35.85 2.69
N HIS A 379 -8.35 -36.77 3.64
CA HIS A 379 -8.27 -38.22 3.40
C HIS A 379 -9.63 -38.93 3.38
N LYS A 380 -10.71 -38.25 3.78
CA LYS A 380 -12.05 -38.81 3.85
C LYS A 380 -12.88 -38.35 2.64
N GLU A 381 -13.04 -39.22 1.66
CA GLU A 381 -13.69 -38.90 0.37
C GLU A 381 -15.14 -38.40 0.47
N ARG A 382 -15.83 -38.62 1.59
CA ARG A 382 -17.22 -38.23 1.83
C ARG A 382 -17.42 -36.93 2.57
N ILE A 383 -16.34 -36.28 3.03
CA ILE A 383 -16.41 -35.04 3.79
C ILE A 383 -16.01 -33.91 2.86
N LEU A 384 -16.94 -32.99 2.59
CA LEU A 384 -16.69 -31.80 1.80
C LEU A 384 -15.97 -30.70 2.61
N ASP A 385 -16.10 -30.77 3.92
CA ASP A 385 -15.44 -29.83 4.85
C ASP A 385 -13.94 -30.00 4.80
N LYS A 386 -13.23 -28.91 5.05
CA LYS A 386 -11.77 -28.91 5.25
C LYS A 386 -11.45 -28.43 6.64
N LEU A 387 -10.48 -29.07 7.27
CA LEU A 387 -9.95 -28.66 8.57
C LEU A 387 -8.42 -28.64 8.51
N TYR A 388 -7.88 -27.43 8.37
CA TYR A 388 -6.45 -27.22 8.36
C TYR A 388 -5.92 -27.02 9.77
N LEU A 389 -4.86 -27.76 10.12
CA LEU A 389 -3.93 -27.37 11.16
C LEU A 389 -2.84 -26.56 10.49
N PHE A 390 -2.51 -25.40 11.04
CA PHE A 390 -1.51 -24.55 10.43
C PHE A 390 -0.47 -24.04 11.44
N GLY A 391 0.68 -23.69 10.90
CA GLY A 391 1.72 -22.92 11.58
C GLY A 391 2.26 -21.86 10.66
N ARG A 392 2.66 -20.72 11.23
CA ARG A 392 3.28 -19.58 10.54
C ARG A 392 4.43 -19.04 11.36
N TYR A 393 5.50 -18.67 10.69
CA TYR A 393 6.60 -17.88 11.21
C TYR A 393 6.79 -16.64 10.36
N GLU A 394 7.07 -15.50 11.01
CA GLU A 394 7.39 -14.23 10.39
C GLU A 394 8.54 -13.55 11.13
N TYR A 395 9.37 -12.90 10.37
CA TYR A 395 10.32 -11.89 10.85
C TYR A 395 10.11 -10.60 10.09
N TYR A 396 10.16 -9.47 10.79
CA TYR A 396 10.14 -8.16 10.16
C TYR A 396 10.83 -7.11 11.00
N ASP A 397 11.47 -6.18 10.32
CA ASP A 397 12.03 -4.96 10.88
C ASP A 397 11.72 -3.79 9.93
N PRO A 398 10.77 -2.92 10.28
CA PRO A 398 10.43 -1.73 9.49
C PRO A 398 11.46 -0.61 9.58
N TYR A 399 12.45 -0.73 10.47
CA TYR A 399 13.40 0.33 10.71
C TYR A 399 14.83 -0.19 10.83
N MET A 400 15.49 -0.34 9.72
CA MET A 400 16.94 -0.56 9.65
C MET A 400 17.62 0.79 9.40
N PRO A 401 18.32 1.38 10.41
CA PRO A 401 18.85 2.73 10.32
C PRO A 401 20.05 2.83 9.37
N ALA A 402 20.31 4.04 8.86
CA ALA A 402 21.61 4.38 8.32
C ALA A 402 22.64 4.49 9.46
N SER A 403 23.93 4.50 9.12
CA SER A 403 25.04 4.50 10.09
C SER A 403 25.03 5.68 11.08
N ASP A 404 24.40 6.78 10.70
CA ASP A 404 24.30 8.02 11.48
C ASP A 404 22.90 8.23 12.11
N GLN A 405 22.02 7.23 12.03
CA GLN A 405 20.72 7.24 12.69
C GLN A 405 20.74 6.43 13.99
N GLN A 406 19.88 6.83 14.94
CA GLN A 406 19.63 6.04 16.15
C GLN A 406 18.90 4.75 15.78
N ASP A 407 19.34 3.63 16.36
CA ASP A 407 18.64 2.36 16.26
C ASP A 407 17.48 2.24 17.27
N TYR A 408 16.38 1.64 16.84
CA TYR A 408 15.15 1.39 17.63
C TYR A 408 14.83 -0.09 17.67
N THR A 409 15.63 -0.84 18.37
CA THR A 409 15.58 -2.32 18.41
C THR A 409 14.24 -2.95 18.83
N PHE A 410 13.24 -2.17 19.25
CA PHE A 410 11.89 -2.67 19.49
C PHE A 410 11.11 -2.90 18.19
N THR A 411 11.60 -2.42 17.04
CA THR A 411 10.98 -2.65 15.73
C THR A 411 11.28 -4.05 15.17
N ASP A 412 12.36 -4.67 15.65
CA ASP A 412 12.80 -6.02 15.31
C ASP A 412 11.87 -7.08 15.98
N VAL A 413 11.15 -7.83 15.16
CA VAL A 413 10.07 -8.74 15.62
C VAL A 413 10.15 -10.09 14.93
N HIS A 414 10.16 -11.15 15.75
CA HIS A 414 9.86 -12.52 15.33
C HIS A 414 8.43 -12.86 15.77
N ARG A 415 7.59 -13.33 14.87
CA ARG A 415 6.24 -13.79 15.19
C ARG A 415 6.05 -15.24 14.83
N VAL A 416 5.45 -15.98 15.76
CA VAL A 416 4.98 -17.36 15.53
C VAL A 416 3.47 -17.38 15.71
N ALA A 417 2.77 -18.08 14.84
CA ALA A 417 1.35 -18.36 14.99
C ALA A 417 1.07 -19.83 14.69
N ALA A 418 0.12 -20.41 15.41
CA ALA A 418 -0.37 -21.76 15.15
C ALA A 418 -1.86 -21.83 15.47
N GLY A 419 -2.61 -22.63 14.69
CA GLY A 419 -4.05 -22.68 14.88
C GLY A 419 -4.76 -23.62 13.93
N ILE A 420 -6.06 -23.39 13.83
CA ILE A 420 -6.96 -24.18 13.00
C ILE A 420 -7.79 -23.28 12.08
N ASN A 421 -8.08 -23.79 10.88
CA ASN A 421 -9.03 -23.22 9.94
C ASN A 421 -10.02 -24.30 9.52
N TRP A 422 -11.28 -24.14 9.92
CA TRP A 422 -12.35 -25.02 9.49
C TRP A 422 -13.16 -24.32 8.37
N LEU A 423 -13.24 -24.98 7.22
CA LEU A 423 -14.04 -24.54 6.09
C LEU A 423 -15.22 -25.49 5.93
N PRO A 424 -16.40 -25.20 6.51
CA PRO A 424 -17.61 -26.00 6.34
C PRO A 424 -18.07 -25.99 4.88
N ILE A 425 -17.84 -24.92 4.18
CA ILE A 425 -17.98 -24.74 2.72
C ILE A 425 -16.81 -23.94 2.18
N PRO A 426 -16.51 -23.99 0.88
CA PRO A 426 -15.36 -23.28 0.29
C PRO A 426 -15.36 -21.76 0.51
N GLN A 427 -16.53 -21.16 0.73
CA GLN A 427 -16.71 -19.71 0.89
C GLN A 427 -16.63 -19.21 2.32
N ILE A 428 -16.63 -20.09 3.32
CA ILE A 428 -16.64 -19.70 4.75
C ILE A 428 -15.50 -20.40 5.47
N ALA A 429 -14.74 -19.64 6.27
CA ALA A 429 -13.72 -20.16 7.16
C ALA A 429 -13.95 -19.68 8.61
N VAL A 430 -13.94 -20.63 9.54
CA VAL A 430 -13.86 -20.36 10.98
C VAL A 430 -12.43 -20.59 11.40
N LYS A 431 -11.80 -19.58 12.00
CA LYS A 431 -10.38 -19.55 12.32
C LYS A 431 -10.16 -19.39 13.82
N ALA A 432 -9.16 -20.06 14.35
CA ALA A 432 -8.67 -19.83 15.70
C ALA A 432 -7.15 -19.98 15.72
N GLU A 433 -6.48 -19.08 16.43
CA GLU A 433 -5.01 -19.08 16.51
C GLU A 433 -4.52 -18.64 17.89
N PHE A 434 -3.37 -19.18 18.26
CA PHE A 434 -2.45 -18.58 19.21
C PHE A 434 -1.30 -17.97 18.43
N SER A 435 -0.87 -16.77 18.81
CA SER A 435 0.31 -16.13 18.23
C SER A 435 1.13 -15.42 19.30
N GLU A 436 2.41 -15.30 19.07
CA GLU A 436 3.33 -14.59 19.96
C GLU A 436 4.35 -13.82 19.14
N ARG A 437 4.53 -12.53 19.47
CA ARG A 437 5.63 -11.71 18.99
C ARG A 437 6.76 -11.76 20.01
N PHE A 438 7.88 -12.29 19.58
CA PHE A 438 9.13 -12.29 20.33
C PHE A 438 9.92 -11.03 19.94
N ARG A 439 10.36 -10.32 20.96
CA ARG A 439 11.19 -9.12 20.82
C ARG A 439 12.54 -9.36 21.46
N GLN A 440 13.48 -8.42 21.29
CA GLN A 440 14.77 -8.50 21.99
C GLN A 440 14.58 -8.58 23.52
N GLU A 441 15.52 -9.22 24.22
CA GLU A 441 15.43 -9.56 25.65
C GLU A 441 15.00 -8.42 26.59
N ARG A 442 15.30 -7.19 26.21
CA ARG A 442 14.92 -6.02 27.02
C ARG A 442 13.43 -5.65 26.93
N TYR A 443 12.68 -6.24 26.03
CA TYR A 443 11.26 -6.00 25.84
C TYR A 443 10.43 -7.21 26.25
N ASN A 444 9.15 -6.96 26.51
CA ASN A 444 8.20 -8.03 26.81
C ASN A 444 7.70 -8.67 25.50
N ASN A 445 7.53 -9.99 25.52
CA ASN A 445 6.84 -10.70 24.46
C ASN A 445 5.35 -10.31 24.42
N GLU A 446 4.72 -10.53 23.27
CA GLU A 446 3.33 -10.15 23.03
C GLU A 446 2.49 -11.35 22.59
N PRO A 447 2.10 -12.25 23.54
CA PRO A 447 1.22 -13.39 23.25
C PRO A 447 -0.23 -12.97 23.08
N SER A 448 -0.94 -13.65 22.15
CA SER A 448 -2.33 -13.38 21.81
C SER A 448 -3.08 -14.65 21.44
N VAL A 449 -4.38 -14.64 21.67
CA VAL A 449 -5.34 -15.62 21.13
C VAL A 449 -6.35 -14.87 20.28
N SER A 450 -6.61 -15.36 19.07
CA SER A 450 -7.59 -14.77 18.16
C SER A 450 -8.54 -15.82 17.61
N ILE A 451 -9.79 -15.44 17.41
CA ILE A 451 -10.84 -16.24 16.78
C ILE A 451 -11.53 -15.36 15.76
N GLY A 452 -11.91 -15.92 14.60
CA GLY A 452 -12.62 -15.18 13.56
C GLY A 452 -13.46 -16.08 12.69
N ILE A 453 -14.38 -15.44 11.98
CA ILE A 453 -15.13 -16.04 10.89
C ILE A 453 -14.99 -15.13 9.67
N ALA A 454 -14.72 -15.73 8.53
CA ALA A 454 -14.55 -15.01 7.28
C ALA A 454 -15.35 -15.65 6.16
N TYR A 455 -15.80 -14.82 5.21
CA TYR A 455 -16.39 -15.29 3.98
C TYR A 455 -15.74 -14.64 2.76
N MET A 456 -15.83 -15.31 1.60
CA MET A 456 -15.46 -14.77 0.30
C MET A 456 -16.27 -15.48 -0.80
N GLY A 457 -16.89 -14.73 -1.69
CA GLY A 457 -17.63 -15.33 -2.82
C GLY A 457 -18.29 -14.31 -3.73
N PHE A 458 -18.74 -14.81 -4.88
CA PHE A 458 -19.61 -14.07 -5.78
C PHE A 458 -21.04 -14.53 -5.56
N PHE A 459 -21.98 -13.59 -5.60
CA PHE A 459 -23.42 -13.83 -5.43
C PHE A 459 -24.15 -13.88 -6.78
N LYS A 460 -23.55 -13.26 -7.83
CA LYS A 460 -24.02 -13.24 -9.20
C LYS A 460 -22.85 -13.11 -10.17
#